data_5d70e7b2a5e2ae36adb4aa7ece0ecffc
#
_entry.id   5d70e7b2a5e2ae36adb4aa7ece0ecffc
#
_cell.length_a   1.000
_cell.length_b   1.000
_cell.length_c   1.000
_cell.angle_alpha   90.00
_cell.angle_beta   90.00
_cell.angle_gamma   90.00
#
_symmetry.space_group_name_H-M   'P 1'
#
loop_
_entity.id
_entity.type
_entity.pdbx_description
1 polymer ?
#
loop_
_entity_poly.entity_id
_entity_poly.type
_entity_poly.pdbx_seq_one_letter_code
_entity_poly.pdbx_strand_id
1 'polypeptide(L)'
;SKSLIIRPLLDNSQINGISIDFRLGTDFLVSIQGREAFINASLNYEKSGSVDTFFQETRRKVGETFLLHPNQTVLASSLEYIKLPQDIFAVLSMRSSYSRLGLSISSSLQPGYCGCISLELINTNKSAIKLTVGACLFQASFGRINDKLNYFSKNRKYLCQVRPQITLFNEDKDLKTLKSIWEEDNSIHLSPLY
;
A
#
# COMPACT_ATOMS: atom_id res chain seq x y z
N SER A 1 -10.61 -20.25 -4.72
CA SER A 1 -9.63 -21.17 -4.11
C SER A 1 -10.00 -21.41 -2.66
N LYS A 2 -9.92 -22.65 -2.18
CA LYS A 2 -10.17 -23.01 -0.77
C LYS A 2 -8.88 -22.98 0.07
N SER A 3 -7.72 -22.68 -0.55
CA SER A 3 -6.41 -22.73 0.09
C SER A 3 -5.69 -21.39 0.02
N LEU A 4 -4.95 -21.07 1.07
CA LEU A 4 -3.96 -20.00 1.10
C LEU A 4 -2.78 -20.40 0.18
N ILE A 5 -2.37 -19.49 -0.69
CA ILE A 5 -1.22 -19.67 -1.58
C ILE A 5 -0.24 -18.54 -1.31
N ILE A 6 1.03 -18.86 -1.11
CA ILE A 6 2.14 -17.91 -0.98
C ILE A 6 3.29 -18.43 -1.85
N ARG A 7 3.78 -17.61 -2.78
CA ARG A 7 4.88 -17.98 -3.70
C ARG A 7 5.76 -16.77 -4.04
N PRO A 8 7.09 -16.94 -4.04
CA PRO A 8 7.83 -18.10 -3.51
C PRO A 8 7.80 -18.11 -1.98
N LEU A 9 7.75 -19.25 -1.35
CA LEU A 9 8.09 -19.42 0.06
C LEU A 9 9.54 -19.91 0.09
N LEU A 10 10.48 -19.00 0.35
CA LEU A 10 11.91 -19.31 0.23
C LEU A 10 12.45 -20.07 1.42
N ASP A 11 11.83 -19.92 2.59
CA ASP A 11 12.25 -20.54 3.83
C ASP A 11 11.03 -20.88 4.70
N ASN A 12 10.97 -22.12 5.17
CA ASN A 12 9.91 -22.54 6.08
C ASN A 12 9.91 -21.79 7.42
N SER A 13 11.02 -21.21 7.83
CA SER A 13 11.11 -20.37 9.02
C SER A 13 10.29 -19.07 8.91
N GLN A 14 9.81 -18.72 7.72
CA GLN A 14 8.84 -17.62 7.54
C GLN A 14 7.48 -17.93 8.18
N ILE A 15 7.15 -19.22 8.37
CA ILE A 15 5.87 -19.63 8.94
C ILE A 15 6.00 -19.68 10.47
N ASN A 16 5.31 -18.76 11.15
CA ASN A 16 5.22 -18.68 12.59
C ASN A 16 3.86 -19.25 13.06
N GLY A 17 3.68 -19.36 14.38
CA GLY A 17 2.45 -19.96 14.94
C GLY A 17 1.15 -19.27 14.53
N ILE A 18 1.14 -17.92 14.43
CA ILE A 18 -0.04 -17.12 14.09
C ILE A 18 0.17 -16.17 12.90
N SER A 19 1.38 -16.10 12.38
CA SER A 19 1.75 -15.17 11.32
C SER A 19 2.71 -15.80 10.32
N ILE A 20 2.85 -15.16 9.18
CA ILE A 20 3.87 -15.48 8.17
C ILE A 20 4.69 -14.23 7.91
N ASP A 21 6.00 -14.37 7.92
CA ASP A 21 6.94 -13.31 7.60
C ASP A 21 7.04 -13.13 6.08
N PHE A 22 7.03 -11.89 5.64
CA PHE A 22 7.15 -11.51 4.24
C PHE A 22 8.40 -10.68 3.99
N ARG A 23 8.95 -10.86 2.79
CA ARG A 23 10.19 -10.23 2.35
C ARG A 23 9.92 -8.94 1.58
N LEU A 24 10.82 -7.99 1.74
CA LEU A 24 10.82 -6.77 0.93
C LEU A 24 11.10 -7.12 -0.53
N GLY A 25 10.24 -6.69 -1.44
CA GLY A 25 10.37 -6.89 -2.87
C GLY A 25 11.42 -5.98 -3.51
N THR A 26 11.49 -6.01 -4.84
CA THR A 26 12.56 -5.40 -5.64
C THR A 26 12.22 -4.03 -6.22
N ASP A 27 10.94 -3.71 -6.31
CA ASP A 27 10.45 -2.52 -7.00
C ASP A 27 9.95 -1.49 -5.98
N PHE A 28 10.30 -0.22 -6.19
CA PHE A 28 10.03 0.88 -5.28
C PHE A 28 9.56 2.11 -6.06
N LEU A 29 8.55 2.79 -5.53
CA LEU A 29 8.17 4.14 -5.90
C LEU A 29 8.57 5.06 -4.74
N VAL A 30 9.63 5.80 -4.94
CA VAL A 30 10.25 6.65 -3.91
C VAL A 30 9.66 8.03 -4.01
N SER A 31 9.07 8.53 -2.91
CA SER A 31 8.61 9.91 -2.89
C SER A 31 9.80 10.86 -3.03
N ILE A 32 9.67 11.81 -3.95
CA ILE A 32 10.65 12.86 -4.19
C ILE A 32 10.01 14.22 -3.96
N GLN A 33 10.82 15.19 -3.61
CA GLN A 33 10.36 16.57 -3.54
C GLN A 33 10.18 17.09 -4.97
N GLY A 34 8.91 17.32 -5.35
CA GLY A 34 8.56 17.92 -6.64
C GLY A 34 8.83 19.43 -6.65
N ARG A 35 8.61 20.06 -7.81
CA ARG A 35 8.64 21.53 -7.96
C ARG A 35 7.37 22.19 -7.44
N GLU A 36 6.31 21.41 -7.29
CA GLU A 36 5.02 21.88 -6.77
C GLU A 36 5.10 22.08 -5.26
N ALA A 37 4.44 23.12 -4.79
CA ALA A 37 4.41 23.45 -3.36
C ALA A 37 3.62 22.47 -2.52
N PHE A 38 2.71 21.70 -3.14
CA PHE A 38 1.83 20.73 -2.49
C PHE A 38 1.38 19.64 -3.46
N ILE A 39 1.01 18.49 -2.93
CA ILE A 39 0.32 17.43 -3.67
C ILE A 39 -1.18 17.72 -3.59
N ASN A 40 -1.82 17.90 -4.74
CA ASN A 40 -3.25 18.17 -4.80
C ASN A 40 -4.03 16.85 -4.79
N ALA A 41 -4.68 16.57 -3.69
CA ALA A 41 -5.62 15.45 -3.52
C ALA A 41 -7.08 15.92 -3.38
N SER A 42 -7.42 17.10 -3.91
CA SER A 42 -8.75 17.71 -3.82
C SER A 42 -9.63 17.38 -5.03
N LEU A 43 -10.88 17.82 -4.97
CA LEU A 43 -11.87 17.69 -6.05
C LEU A 43 -11.43 18.32 -7.39
N ASN A 44 -10.57 19.34 -7.34
CA ASN A 44 -10.09 20.09 -8.53
C ASN A 44 -8.74 19.56 -9.06
N TYR A 45 -8.51 18.27 -8.92
CA TYR A 45 -7.26 17.61 -9.32
C TYR A 45 -6.87 17.85 -10.79
N GLU A 46 -7.82 18.03 -11.71
CA GLU A 46 -7.58 18.14 -13.16
C GLU A 46 -6.66 19.31 -13.56
N LYS A 47 -6.42 20.26 -12.66
CA LYS A 47 -5.57 21.44 -12.89
C LYS A 47 -4.18 21.38 -12.28
N SER A 48 -3.87 20.35 -11.49
CA SER A 48 -2.55 20.17 -10.87
C SER A 48 -1.78 19.05 -11.55
N GLY A 49 -0.45 19.16 -11.56
CA GLY A 49 0.42 18.16 -12.17
C GLY A 49 0.13 16.74 -11.70
N SER A 50 0.43 15.77 -12.54
CA SER A 50 0.22 14.35 -12.23
C SER A 50 0.92 13.97 -10.93
N VAL A 51 0.26 13.22 -10.05
CA VAL A 51 0.86 12.67 -8.81
C VAL A 51 2.13 11.85 -9.12
N ASP A 52 2.23 11.35 -10.34
CA ASP A 52 3.40 10.61 -10.84
C ASP A 52 4.70 11.42 -10.69
N THR A 53 4.64 12.76 -10.80
CA THR A 53 5.80 13.63 -10.67
C THR A 53 6.41 13.66 -9.25
N PHE A 54 5.67 13.21 -8.25
CA PHE A 54 6.13 13.12 -6.85
C PHE A 54 6.76 11.78 -6.50
N PHE A 55 6.83 10.84 -7.45
CA PHE A 55 7.42 9.53 -7.25
C PHE A 55 8.44 9.21 -8.33
N GLN A 56 9.55 8.65 -7.91
CA GLN A 56 10.57 8.10 -8.79
C GLN A 56 10.58 6.59 -8.68
N GLU A 57 10.42 5.90 -9.81
CA GLU A 57 10.56 4.45 -9.87
C GLU A 57 12.03 4.06 -9.74
N THR A 58 12.31 3.08 -8.89
CA THR A 58 13.63 2.48 -8.76
C THR A 58 13.51 0.99 -8.51
N ARG A 59 14.49 0.24 -8.95
CA ARG A 59 14.58 -1.21 -8.78
C ARG A 59 15.91 -1.60 -8.17
N ARG A 60 15.89 -2.62 -7.31
CA ARG A 60 17.08 -3.21 -6.68
C ARG A 60 17.00 -4.72 -6.79
N LYS A 61 18.15 -5.38 -6.89
CA LYS A 61 18.23 -6.84 -6.85
C LYS A 61 18.11 -7.34 -5.41
N VAL A 62 17.67 -8.58 -5.25
CA VAL A 62 17.69 -9.26 -3.95
C VAL A 62 19.12 -9.27 -3.40
N GLY A 63 19.29 -8.89 -2.14
CA GLY A 63 20.60 -8.73 -1.49
C GLY A 63 21.19 -7.32 -1.59
N GLU A 64 20.73 -6.49 -2.54
CA GLU A 64 21.14 -5.08 -2.59
C GLU A 64 20.48 -4.28 -1.48
N THR A 65 21.04 -3.11 -1.20
CA THR A 65 20.53 -2.22 -0.16
C THR A 65 19.69 -1.09 -0.76
N PHE A 66 18.65 -0.73 -0.02
CA PHE A 66 17.79 0.42 -0.28
C PHE A 66 17.90 1.38 0.92
N LEU A 67 18.10 2.69 0.66
CA LEU A 67 18.17 3.72 1.69
C LEU A 67 16.85 4.46 1.79
N LEU A 68 16.23 4.40 2.96
CA LEU A 68 14.99 5.10 3.28
C LEU A 68 15.31 6.30 4.17
N HIS A 69 15.12 7.50 3.64
CA HIS A 69 15.42 8.75 4.36
C HIS A 69 14.38 9.06 5.44
N PRO A 70 14.71 9.91 6.43
CA PRO A 70 13.77 10.37 7.44
C PRO A 70 12.51 10.98 6.82
N ASN A 71 11.35 10.65 7.35
CA ASN A 71 10.02 11.13 6.91
C ASN A 71 9.70 10.87 5.42
N GLN A 72 10.48 10.03 4.76
CA GLN A 72 10.22 9.62 3.39
C GLN A 72 9.19 8.51 3.35
N THR A 73 8.20 8.66 2.47
CA THR A 73 7.27 7.59 2.10
C THR A 73 7.77 6.88 0.86
N VAL A 74 7.77 5.57 0.90
CA VAL A 74 8.13 4.72 -0.23
C VAL A 74 7.05 3.66 -0.42
N LEU A 75 6.50 3.60 -1.63
CA LEU A 75 5.61 2.51 -1.99
C LEU A 75 6.47 1.34 -2.46
N ALA A 76 6.28 0.20 -1.82
CA ALA A 76 6.99 -1.05 -2.10
C ALA A 76 6.01 -2.20 -2.23
N SER A 77 6.49 -3.38 -2.50
CA SER A 77 5.70 -4.60 -2.47
C SER A 77 6.45 -5.73 -1.77
N SER A 78 5.73 -6.78 -1.39
CA SER A 78 6.36 -8.04 -0.98
C SER A 78 7.06 -8.70 -2.15
N LEU A 79 8.08 -9.50 -1.85
CA LEU A 79 8.67 -10.42 -2.82
C LEU A 79 7.70 -11.57 -3.16
N GLU A 80 6.92 -12.00 -2.16
CA GLU A 80 5.96 -13.06 -2.28
C GLU A 80 4.63 -12.56 -2.86
N TYR A 81 4.08 -13.35 -3.78
CA TYR A 81 2.68 -13.27 -4.20
C TYR A 81 1.82 -14.06 -3.22
N ILE A 82 0.73 -13.49 -2.75
CA ILE A 82 -0.23 -14.14 -1.87
C ILE A 82 -1.61 -14.22 -2.52
N LYS A 83 -2.32 -15.34 -2.29
CA LYS A 83 -3.74 -15.47 -2.60
C LYS A 83 -4.47 -15.99 -1.38
N LEU A 84 -5.38 -15.18 -0.85
CA LEU A 84 -6.20 -15.53 0.30
C LEU A 84 -7.47 -16.28 -0.12
N PRO A 85 -7.96 -17.23 0.70
CA PRO A 85 -9.33 -17.71 0.63
C PRO A 85 -10.35 -16.58 0.83
N GLN A 86 -11.58 -16.79 0.39
CA GLN A 86 -12.65 -15.79 0.47
C GLN A 86 -13.18 -15.55 1.89
N ASP A 87 -12.77 -16.36 2.85
CA ASP A 87 -13.13 -16.29 4.27
C ASP A 87 -11.95 -15.96 5.18
N ILE A 88 -10.77 -15.65 4.60
CA ILE A 88 -9.56 -15.27 5.34
C ILE A 88 -9.15 -13.86 5.01
N PHE A 89 -8.96 -13.04 6.04
CA PHE A 89 -8.31 -11.74 5.97
C PHE A 89 -6.93 -11.78 6.62
N ALA A 90 -6.10 -10.77 6.37
CA ALA A 90 -4.83 -10.63 7.06
C ALA A 90 -4.61 -9.20 7.53
N VAL A 91 -3.97 -9.08 8.70
CA VAL A 91 -3.49 -7.81 9.25
C VAL A 91 -1.98 -7.81 9.14
N LEU A 92 -1.45 -6.74 8.56
CA LEU A 92 -0.01 -6.57 8.37
C LEU A 92 0.60 -5.81 9.54
N SER A 93 1.76 -6.23 9.96
CA SER A 93 2.56 -5.52 10.97
C SER A 93 4.04 -5.59 10.62
N MET A 94 4.77 -4.54 10.98
CA MET A 94 6.23 -4.56 10.89
C MET A 94 6.80 -5.56 11.88
N ARG A 95 7.84 -6.30 11.51
CA ARG A 95 8.59 -7.11 12.48
C ARG A 95 9.21 -6.22 13.53
N SER A 96 9.21 -6.67 14.78
CA SER A 96 9.65 -5.87 15.94
C SER A 96 11.06 -5.32 15.81
N SER A 97 11.98 -6.05 15.16
CA SER A 97 13.35 -5.59 14.89
C SER A 97 13.40 -4.32 14.03
N TYR A 98 12.49 -4.19 13.05
CA TYR A 98 12.43 -3.03 12.17
C TYR A 98 11.52 -1.93 12.74
N SER A 99 10.43 -2.30 13.41
CA SER A 99 9.59 -1.33 14.12
C SER A 99 10.37 -0.52 15.15
N ARG A 100 11.30 -1.16 15.87
CA ARG A 100 12.20 -0.49 16.83
C ARG A 100 13.19 0.48 16.19
N LEU A 101 13.45 0.34 14.89
CA LEU A 101 14.25 1.31 14.13
C LEU A 101 13.43 2.50 13.63
N GLY A 102 12.12 2.53 13.90
CA GLY A 102 11.23 3.58 13.44
C GLY A 102 10.62 3.32 12.06
N LEU A 103 10.63 2.08 11.58
CA LEU A 103 9.86 1.71 10.39
C LEU A 103 8.41 1.44 10.75
N SER A 104 7.50 1.95 9.92
CA SER A 104 6.07 1.77 10.05
C SER A 104 5.45 1.31 8.74
N ILE A 105 4.45 0.44 8.86
CA ILE A 105 3.47 0.09 7.80
C ILE A 105 2.09 0.04 8.45
N SER A 106 1.05 0.30 7.67
CA SER A 106 -0.33 0.14 8.13
C SER A 106 -1.17 -0.36 6.98
N SER A 107 -1.50 -1.65 6.98
CA SER A 107 -2.33 -2.21 5.93
C SER A 107 -3.04 -3.49 6.38
N SER A 108 -4.09 -3.85 5.66
CA SER A 108 -4.81 -5.12 5.84
C SER A 108 -5.19 -5.70 4.48
N LEU A 109 -5.23 -7.02 4.40
CA LEU A 109 -5.64 -7.75 3.22
C LEU A 109 -7.07 -8.25 3.40
N GLN A 110 -7.92 -7.86 2.50
CA GLN A 110 -9.32 -8.31 2.47
C GLN A 110 -9.41 -9.79 2.09
N PRO A 111 -10.46 -10.51 2.54
CA PRO A 111 -10.71 -11.87 2.11
C PRO A 111 -10.75 -12.00 0.59
N GLY A 112 -10.09 -13.03 0.07
CA GLY A 112 -9.96 -13.25 -1.37
C GLY A 112 -8.88 -12.42 -2.07
N TYR A 113 -8.10 -11.61 -1.34
CA TYR A 113 -6.98 -10.85 -1.90
C TYR A 113 -6.04 -11.73 -2.72
N CYS A 114 -5.54 -11.20 -3.83
CA CYS A 114 -4.47 -11.83 -4.62
C CYS A 114 -3.52 -10.75 -5.16
N GLY A 115 -2.24 -11.00 -5.08
CA GLY A 115 -1.19 -10.05 -5.52
C GLY A 115 0.06 -10.13 -4.64
N CYS A 116 1.09 -9.38 -4.99
CA CYS A 116 2.12 -9.01 -4.04
C CYS A 116 1.53 -7.99 -3.06
N ILE A 117 1.94 -8.07 -1.80
CA ILE A 117 1.41 -7.18 -0.77
C ILE A 117 1.96 -5.78 -0.99
N SER A 118 1.09 -4.81 -1.21
CA SER A 118 1.48 -3.40 -1.29
C SER A 118 1.85 -2.87 0.09
N LEU A 119 2.91 -2.09 0.16
CA LEU A 119 3.49 -1.55 1.39
C LEU A 119 3.72 -0.05 1.24
N GLU A 120 3.19 0.71 2.17
CA GLU A 120 3.52 2.11 2.38
C GLU A 120 4.56 2.19 3.51
N LEU A 121 5.87 2.14 3.13
CA LEU A 121 6.98 2.20 4.08
C LEU A 121 7.24 3.65 4.47
N ILE A 122 7.27 3.92 5.77
CA ILE A 122 7.59 5.23 6.33
C ILE A 122 8.71 5.08 7.35
N ASN A 123 9.75 5.90 7.21
CA ASN A 123 10.79 6.03 8.21
C ASN A 123 10.43 7.18 9.17
N THR A 124 9.99 6.85 10.36
CA THR A 124 9.66 7.83 11.40
C THR A 124 10.88 8.22 12.27
N ASN A 125 12.05 7.64 12.01
CA ASN A 125 13.29 8.00 12.69
C ASN A 125 13.90 9.29 12.09
N LYS A 126 14.77 9.93 12.84
CA LYS A 126 15.56 11.09 12.40
C LYS A 126 16.76 10.71 11.52
N SER A 127 17.15 9.45 11.53
CA SER A 127 18.26 8.91 10.74
C SER A 127 17.75 8.10 9.57
N ALA A 128 18.49 8.09 8.45
CA ALA A 128 18.20 7.22 7.34
C ALA A 128 18.41 5.75 7.71
N ILE A 129 17.53 4.87 7.23
CA ILE A 129 17.58 3.42 7.50
C ILE A 129 17.97 2.72 6.22
N LYS A 130 19.02 1.92 6.27
CA LYS A 130 19.45 1.08 5.15
C LYS A 130 18.80 -0.29 5.29
N LEU A 131 17.98 -0.66 4.31
CA LEU A 131 17.25 -1.93 4.23
C LEU A 131 17.90 -2.85 3.22
N THR A 132 17.84 -4.16 3.46
CA THR A 132 18.26 -5.17 2.49
C THR A 132 17.04 -5.70 1.74
N VAL A 133 17.06 -5.64 0.43
CA VAL A 133 16.00 -6.19 -0.44
C VAL A 133 15.97 -7.71 -0.31
N GLY A 134 14.80 -8.29 -0.12
CA GLY A 134 14.63 -9.72 0.16
C GLY A 134 14.71 -10.09 1.64
N ALA A 135 15.00 -9.15 2.56
CA ALA A 135 14.93 -9.41 4.00
C ALA A 135 13.46 -9.55 4.45
N CYS A 136 13.20 -10.42 5.43
CA CYS A 136 11.90 -10.51 6.10
C CYS A 136 11.67 -9.24 6.91
N LEU A 137 10.82 -8.36 6.39
CA LEU A 137 10.62 -7.01 6.91
C LEU A 137 9.35 -6.90 7.76
N PHE A 138 8.30 -7.56 7.36
CA PHE A 138 6.97 -7.47 7.95
C PHE A 138 6.33 -8.85 8.03
N GLN A 139 5.20 -8.93 8.69
CA GLN A 139 4.46 -10.18 8.90
C GLN A 139 2.97 -9.95 8.65
N ALA A 140 2.28 -11.00 8.24
CA ALA A 140 0.83 -11.05 8.14
C ALA A 140 0.26 -12.04 9.16
N SER A 141 -0.65 -11.57 10.00
CA SER A 141 -1.46 -12.39 10.90
C SER A 141 -2.82 -12.63 10.27
N PHE A 142 -3.30 -13.88 10.30
CA PHE A 142 -4.49 -14.28 9.57
C PHE A 142 -5.68 -14.48 10.52
N GLY A 143 -6.85 -14.01 10.07
CA GLY A 143 -8.12 -14.24 10.74
C GLY A 143 -9.16 -14.79 9.78
N ARG A 144 -10.17 -15.47 10.31
CA ARG A 144 -11.27 -16.01 9.53
C ARG A 144 -12.57 -15.27 9.83
N ILE A 145 -13.38 -15.04 8.80
CA ILE A 145 -14.74 -14.53 8.90
C ILE A 145 -15.73 -15.65 8.56
N ASN A 146 -16.96 -15.54 9.08
CA ASN A 146 -17.99 -16.54 8.86
C ASN A 146 -18.52 -16.55 7.42
N ASP A 147 -18.58 -15.36 6.79
CA ASP A 147 -19.11 -15.20 5.45
C ASP A 147 -17.99 -15.19 4.39
N LYS A 148 -18.30 -15.74 3.20
CA LYS A 148 -17.39 -15.64 2.06
C LYS A 148 -17.61 -14.33 1.34
N LEU A 149 -16.54 -13.56 1.16
CA LEU A 149 -16.55 -12.34 0.37
C LEU A 149 -16.02 -12.60 -1.03
N ASN A 150 -16.73 -12.13 -2.03
CA ASN A 150 -16.21 -12.13 -3.38
C ASN A 150 -15.34 -10.90 -3.61
N TYR A 151 -14.03 -11.08 -3.55
CA TYR A 151 -13.04 -10.01 -3.71
C TYR A 151 -13.19 -9.26 -5.05
N PHE A 152 -13.56 -9.97 -6.11
CA PHE A 152 -13.70 -9.44 -7.46
C PHE A 152 -15.08 -8.86 -7.77
N SER A 153 -16.09 -9.04 -6.90
CA SER A 153 -17.44 -8.49 -7.11
C SER A 153 -17.52 -6.98 -6.92
N LYS A 154 -16.55 -6.38 -6.23
CA LYS A 154 -16.45 -4.93 -6.02
C LYS A 154 -15.45 -4.35 -6.99
N ASN A 155 -15.79 -3.20 -7.59
CA ASN A 155 -14.84 -2.43 -8.39
C ASN A 155 -13.73 -1.90 -7.45
N ARG A 156 -12.57 -2.57 -7.44
CA ARG A 156 -11.42 -2.22 -6.61
C ARG A 156 -10.34 -1.59 -7.47
N LYS A 157 -9.74 -0.52 -6.99
CA LYS A 157 -8.68 0.20 -7.70
C LYS A 157 -7.41 -0.63 -7.87
N TYR A 158 -7.08 -1.42 -6.85
CA TYR A 158 -5.81 -2.17 -6.78
C TYR A 158 -6.08 -3.66 -6.77
N LEU A 159 -6.13 -4.28 -7.95
CA LEU A 159 -6.38 -5.71 -8.13
C LEU A 159 -5.14 -6.42 -8.63
N CYS A 160 -4.80 -7.56 -8.00
CA CYS A 160 -3.75 -8.47 -8.45
C CYS A 160 -2.40 -7.78 -8.74
N GLN A 161 -2.05 -6.76 -7.95
CA GLN A 161 -0.80 -6.04 -8.10
C GLN A 161 0.41 -6.97 -7.94
N VAL A 162 1.41 -6.81 -8.78
CA VAL A 162 2.70 -7.50 -8.68
C VAL A 162 3.86 -6.52 -8.41
N ARG A 163 3.56 -5.21 -8.49
CA ARG A 163 4.50 -4.10 -8.24
C ARG A 163 3.76 -2.99 -7.49
N PRO A 164 4.48 -2.10 -6.80
CA PRO A 164 3.86 -0.93 -6.21
C PRO A 164 3.23 -0.06 -7.30
N GLN A 165 2.08 0.52 -6.99
CA GLN A 165 1.35 1.43 -7.88
C GLN A 165 1.15 2.76 -7.17
N ILE A 166 1.14 3.82 -7.95
CA ILE A 166 0.84 5.17 -7.48
C ILE A 166 -0.63 5.25 -7.05
N THR A 167 -0.94 6.19 -6.19
CA THR A 167 -2.29 6.40 -5.70
C THR A 167 -3.28 6.71 -6.82
N LEU A 168 -4.44 6.08 -6.77
CA LEU A 168 -5.59 6.32 -7.66
C LEU A 168 -6.71 7.06 -6.89
N PHE A 169 -6.35 8.03 -6.05
CA PHE A 169 -7.33 8.76 -5.22
C PHE A 169 -8.39 9.47 -6.08
N ASN A 170 -8.02 9.93 -7.28
CA ASN A 170 -8.94 10.54 -8.25
C ASN A 170 -10.08 9.61 -8.73
N GLU A 171 -9.93 8.30 -8.50
CA GLU A 171 -10.97 7.30 -8.76
C GLU A 171 -11.90 7.07 -7.55
N ASP A 172 -11.69 7.79 -6.44
CA ASP A 172 -12.55 7.68 -5.27
C ASP A 172 -13.98 8.11 -5.60
N LYS A 173 -14.93 7.23 -5.27
CA LYS A 173 -16.35 7.46 -5.62
C LYS A 173 -16.94 8.62 -4.83
N ASP A 174 -16.52 8.79 -3.59
CA ASP A 174 -16.94 9.89 -2.72
C ASP A 174 -16.49 11.24 -3.29
N LEU A 175 -15.26 11.36 -3.80
CA LEU A 175 -14.80 12.58 -4.47
C LEU A 175 -15.64 12.91 -5.73
N LYS A 176 -16.00 11.89 -6.52
CA LYS A 176 -16.87 12.08 -7.68
C LYS A 176 -18.27 12.54 -7.28
N THR A 177 -18.82 11.95 -6.22
CA THR A 177 -20.12 12.34 -5.66
C THR A 177 -20.08 13.75 -5.11
N LEU A 178 -19.03 14.12 -4.36
CA LEU A 178 -18.85 15.47 -3.82
C LEU A 178 -18.68 16.50 -4.95
N LYS A 179 -17.99 16.14 -6.04
CA LYS A 179 -17.85 17.02 -7.20
C LYS A 179 -19.21 17.32 -7.84
N SER A 180 -20.08 16.30 -8.03
CA SER A 180 -21.42 16.52 -8.58
C SER A 180 -22.30 17.37 -7.67
N ILE A 181 -22.27 17.15 -6.35
CA ILE A 181 -23.01 17.96 -5.38
C ILE A 181 -22.51 19.42 -5.42
N TRP A 182 -21.20 19.64 -5.46
CA TRP A 182 -20.62 20.97 -5.51
C TRP A 182 -20.97 21.72 -6.81
N GLU A 183 -21.02 21.00 -7.95
CA GLU A 183 -21.42 21.58 -9.24
C GLU A 183 -22.91 21.92 -9.26
N GLU A 184 -23.77 21.10 -8.63
CA GLU A 184 -25.19 21.38 -8.46
C GLU A 184 -25.44 22.58 -7.54
N ASP A 185 -24.75 22.67 -6.40
CA ASP A 185 -24.86 23.78 -5.45
C ASP A 185 -24.37 25.11 -6.03
N ASN A 186 -23.35 25.10 -6.86
CA ASN A 186 -22.93 26.32 -7.59
C ASN A 186 -23.91 26.75 -8.68
N SER A 187 -24.83 25.89 -9.09
CA SER A 187 -25.95 26.26 -9.96
C SER A 187 -27.13 26.85 -9.19
N ILE A 188 -27.20 26.57 -7.88
CA ILE A 188 -28.18 27.12 -6.95
C ILE A 188 -27.42 28.02 -6.00
N HIS A 189 -27.58 29.34 -6.07
CA HIS A 189 -26.96 30.31 -5.15
C HIS A 189 -27.37 30.01 -3.70
N LEU A 190 -26.70 29.07 -3.04
CA LEU A 190 -26.83 28.87 -1.61
C LEU A 190 -25.97 29.89 -0.89
N SER A 191 -26.61 30.80 -0.18
CA SER A 191 -25.95 31.67 0.80
C SER A 191 -25.27 30.80 1.83
N PRO A 192 -24.04 31.09 2.24
CA PRO A 192 -23.41 30.35 3.33
C PRO A 192 -24.31 30.46 4.57
N LEU A 193 -24.72 29.32 5.12
CA LEU A 193 -25.34 29.28 6.44
C LEU A 193 -24.25 29.59 7.45
N TYR A 194 -24.37 30.75 8.11
CA TYR A 194 -23.63 31.10 9.31
C TYR A 194 -24.25 30.43 10.52
#